data_aeb09f9cb1cc57b902e3ba4f684fcc28
#
_entry.id   aeb09f9cb1cc57b902e3ba4f684fcc28
#
_cell.length_a   1.000
_cell.length_b   1.000
_cell.length_c   1.000
_cell.angle_alpha   90.00
_cell.angle_beta   90.00
_cell.angle_gamma   90.00
#
_symmetry.space_group_name_H-M   'P 1'
#
loop_
_entity.id
_entity.type
_entity.pdbx_description
1 polymer ?
#
loop_
_entity_poly.entity_id
_entity_poly.type
_entity_poly.pdbx_seq_one_letter_code
_entity_poly.pdbx_strand_id
1 'polypeptide(L)'
;MKKEKEVLHKIEKILDQYYKNKKTKFTPGKTTIPLISPSYGKDEVVEALSSMVSTWVTMGKKVKLFEESFAKYNGVKYAVMVNSGSSANLLALSVLSHPTVKKIQRGDEIITP
;
A
#
# COMPACT_ATOMS: atom_id res chain seq x y z
N MET A 1 -24.03 -9.90 1.68
CA MET A 1 -23.14 -10.76 0.85
C MET A 1 -23.56 -10.85 -0.62
N LYS A 2 -24.77 -11.34 -1.01
CA LYS A 2 -25.14 -11.44 -2.45
C LYS A 2 -25.28 -10.05 -3.12
N LYS A 3 -25.98 -9.13 -2.48
CA LYS A 3 -26.14 -7.74 -2.97
C LYS A 3 -24.83 -6.95 -3.07
N GLU A 4 -23.92 -7.13 -2.13
CA GLU A 4 -22.59 -6.48 -2.15
C GLU A 4 -21.77 -6.91 -3.37
N LYS A 5 -21.74 -8.22 -3.65
CA LYS A 5 -21.05 -8.75 -4.84
C LYS A 5 -21.64 -8.23 -6.15
N GLU A 6 -22.97 -8.09 -6.23
CA GLU A 6 -23.63 -7.53 -7.40
C GLU A 6 -23.29 -6.05 -7.61
N VAL A 7 -23.23 -5.28 -6.52
CA VAL A 7 -22.84 -3.86 -6.57
C VAL A 7 -21.39 -3.73 -7.02
N LEU A 8 -20.48 -4.46 -6.39
CA LEU A 8 -19.05 -4.43 -6.75
C LEU A 8 -18.83 -4.84 -8.21
N HIS A 9 -19.53 -5.86 -8.70
CA HIS A 9 -19.43 -6.27 -10.10
C HIS A 9 -19.91 -5.21 -11.10
N LYS A 10 -20.97 -4.45 -10.75
CA LYS A 10 -21.40 -3.32 -11.59
C LYS A 10 -20.37 -2.19 -11.61
N ILE A 11 -19.81 -1.87 -10.45
CA ILE A 11 -18.77 -0.84 -10.34
C ILE A 11 -17.51 -1.27 -11.11
N GLU A 12 -17.12 -2.53 -11.00
CA GLU A 12 -15.99 -3.08 -11.72
C GLU A 12 -16.12 -2.89 -13.25
N LYS A 13 -17.30 -3.16 -13.81
CA LYS A 13 -17.56 -2.93 -15.25
C LYS A 13 -17.40 -1.45 -15.65
N ILE A 14 -17.89 -0.54 -14.82
CA ILE A 14 -17.77 0.92 -15.07
C ILE A 14 -16.30 1.33 -15.02
N LEU A 15 -15.55 0.88 -14.02
CA LEU A 15 -14.13 1.15 -13.88
C LEU A 15 -13.32 0.56 -15.03
N ASP A 16 -13.68 -0.63 -15.51
CA ASP A 16 -13.02 -1.27 -16.65
C ASP A 16 -13.14 -0.41 -17.92
N GLN A 17 -14.32 0.15 -18.19
CA GLN A 17 -14.53 1.07 -19.30
C GLN A 17 -13.72 2.38 -19.12
N TYR A 18 -13.70 2.93 -17.91
CA TYR A 18 -12.95 4.15 -17.61
C TYR A 18 -11.45 3.96 -17.83
N TYR A 19 -10.87 2.90 -17.27
CA TYR A 19 -9.43 2.65 -17.36
C TYR A 19 -8.99 2.23 -18.78
N LYS A 20 -9.82 1.51 -19.54
CA LYS A 20 -9.54 1.22 -20.96
C LYS A 20 -9.42 2.48 -21.81
N ASN A 21 -10.20 3.50 -21.49
CA ASN A 21 -10.20 4.77 -22.22
C ASN A 21 -9.13 5.75 -21.73
N LYS A 22 -8.53 5.52 -20.56
CA LYS A 22 -7.50 6.38 -19.95
C LYS A 22 -6.12 6.07 -20.51
N LYS A 23 -5.90 6.29 -21.82
CA LYS A 23 -4.57 6.20 -22.42
C LYS A 23 -3.88 7.55 -22.32
N THR A 24 -2.93 7.71 -21.40
CA THR A 24 -2.00 8.83 -21.40
C THR A 24 -0.90 8.57 -22.43
N LYS A 25 -0.91 9.32 -23.55
CA LYS A 25 0.15 9.24 -24.55
C LYS A 25 1.28 10.18 -24.12
N PHE A 26 2.44 9.62 -23.84
CA PHE A 26 3.63 10.41 -23.61
C PHE A 26 4.10 11.03 -24.93
N THR A 27 4.31 12.35 -24.94
CA THR A 27 4.85 13.08 -26.09
C THR A 27 6.11 13.81 -25.62
N PRO A 28 7.31 13.44 -26.11
CA PRO A 28 8.55 14.13 -25.74
C PRO A 28 8.48 15.63 -26.02
N GLY A 29 8.96 16.44 -25.06
CA GLY A 29 8.95 17.90 -25.14
C GLY A 29 7.60 18.57 -24.91
N LYS A 30 6.50 17.80 -24.76
CA LYS A 30 5.14 18.33 -24.48
C LYS A 30 4.52 17.80 -23.20
N THR A 31 4.76 16.53 -22.89
CA THR A 31 4.17 15.90 -21.70
C THR A 31 5.02 16.22 -20.48
N THR A 32 4.43 16.89 -19.50
CA THR A 32 5.07 17.12 -18.20
C THR A 32 5.18 15.79 -17.45
N ILE A 33 6.36 15.46 -16.97
CA ILE A 33 6.59 14.30 -16.12
C ILE A 33 6.18 14.70 -14.70
N PRO A 34 5.12 14.12 -14.13
CA PRO A 34 4.70 14.45 -12.78
C PRO A 34 5.67 13.84 -11.75
N LEU A 35 5.80 14.48 -10.60
CA LEU A 35 6.60 13.97 -9.49
C LEU A 35 6.05 12.62 -8.98
N ILE A 36 4.74 12.45 -9.03
CA ILE A 36 4.06 11.21 -8.65
C ILE A 36 3.22 10.74 -9.84
N SER A 37 3.47 9.51 -10.28
CA SER A 37 2.63 8.81 -11.25
C SER A 37 1.93 7.64 -10.55
N PRO A 38 0.63 7.75 -10.24
CA PRO A 38 -0.11 6.65 -9.63
C PRO A 38 -0.07 5.40 -10.52
N SER A 39 0.39 4.30 -9.97
CA SER A 39 0.50 3.00 -10.66
C SER A 39 -0.70 2.09 -10.40
N TYR A 40 -1.69 2.54 -9.63
CA TYR A 40 -2.89 1.76 -9.37
C TYR A 40 -3.91 1.88 -10.51
N GLY A 41 -4.65 0.81 -10.74
CA GLY A 41 -5.67 0.70 -11.75
C GLY A 41 -7.04 0.30 -11.19
N LYS A 42 -7.80 -0.40 -12.01
CA LYS A 42 -9.14 -0.88 -11.68
C LYS A 42 -9.12 -1.81 -10.45
N ASP A 43 -8.18 -2.73 -10.40
CA ASP A 43 -8.19 -3.81 -9.42
C ASP A 43 -7.95 -3.27 -7.99
N GLU A 44 -7.03 -2.32 -7.83
CA GLU A 44 -6.79 -1.65 -6.56
C GLU A 44 -7.99 -0.83 -6.10
N VAL A 45 -8.67 -0.16 -7.03
CA VAL A 45 -9.89 0.62 -6.70
C VAL A 45 -11.03 -0.30 -6.29
N VAL A 46 -11.25 -1.42 -7.00
CA VAL A 46 -12.28 -2.41 -6.64
C VAL A 46 -11.98 -3.02 -5.26
N GLU A 47 -10.73 -3.33 -4.98
CA GLU A 47 -10.33 -3.90 -3.69
C GLU A 47 -10.53 -2.91 -2.53
N ALA A 48 -10.23 -1.62 -2.74
CA ALA A 48 -10.51 -0.56 -1.78
C ALA A 48 -12.02 -0.42 -1.53
N LEU A 49 -12.83 -0.37 -2.59
CA LEU A 49 -14.28 -0.31 -2.49
C LEU A 49 -14.86 -1.54 -1.80
N SER A 50 -14.33 -2.72 -2.05
CA SER A 50 -14.72 -3.95 -1.36
C SER A 50 -14.54 -3.83 0.16
N SER A 51 -13.44 -3.22 0.62
CA SER A 51 -13.22 -2.97 2.03
C SER A 51 -14.24 -1.99 2.61
N MET A 52 -14.52 -0.89 1.89
CA MET A 52 -15.49 0.12 2.34
C MET A 52 -16.91 -0.44 2.38
N VAL A 53 -17.34 -1.18 1.37
CA VAL A 53 -18.67 -1.79 1.30
C VAL A 53 -18.85 -2.85 2.40
N SER A 54 -17.80 -3.57 2.75
CA SER A 54 -17.85 -4.53 3.87
C SER A 54 -17.94 -3.86 5.25
N THR A 55 -17.79 -2.53 5.32
CA THR A 55 -17.69 -1.74 6.55
C THR A 55 -16.54 -2.13 7.48
N TRP A 56 -15.68 -3.04 7.08
CA TRP A 56 -14.50 -3.43 7.84
C TRP A 56 -13.30 -2.57 7.43
N VAL A 57 -13.20 -1.39 8.04
CA VAL A 57 -12.19 -0.37 7.72
C VAL A 57 -11.04 -0.28 8.74
N THR A 58 -10.94 -1.27 9.63
CA THR A 58 -9.87 -1.39 10.61
C THR A 58 -8.93 -2.56 10.26
N MET A 59 -7.90 -2.78 11.09
CA MET A 59 -6.98 -3.92 10.91
C MET A 59 -7.77 -5.23 10.88
N GLY A 60 -7.58 -6.01 9.83
CA GLY A 60 -8.31 -7.24 9.61
C GLY A 60 -7.58 -8.22 8.69
N LYS A 61 -8.34 -9.11 8.06
CA LYS A 61 -7.81 -10.17 7.19
C LYS A 61 -6.91 -9.64 6.05
N LYS A 62 -7.23 -8.48 5.46
CA LYS A 62 -6.44 -7.88 4.38
C LYS A 62 -5.08 -7.39 4.86
N VAL A 63 -5.01 -6.81 6.06
CA VAL A 63 -3.73 -6.39 6.67
C VAL A 63 -2.85 -7.61 6.89
N LYS A 64 -3.40 -8.67 7.50
CA LYS A 64 -2.66 -9.92 7.72
C LYS A 64 -2.15 -10.53 6.40
N LEU A 65 -2.99 -10.62 5.38
CA LEU A 65 -2.61 -11.11 4.06
C LEU A 65 -1.51 -10.25 3.42
N PHE A 66 -1.57 -8.94 3.58
CA PHE A 66 -0.55 -8.03 3.11
C PHE A 66 0.79 -8.26 3.83
N GLU A 67 0.78 -8.35 5.17
CA GLU A 67 1.97 -8.61 5.98
C GLU A 67 2.65 -9.94 5.59
N GLU A 68 1.87 -11.01 5.44
CA GLU A 68 2.37 -12.33 5.01
C GLU A 68 2.97 -12.28 3.60
N SER A 69 2.27 -11.63 2.65
CA SER A 69 2.72 -11.51 1.26
C SER A 69 3.97 -10.64 1.14
N PHE A 70 4.03 -9.54 1.88
CA PHE A 70 5.16 -8.61 1.89
C PHE A 70 6.40 -9.24 2.56
N ALA A 71 6.21 -9.98 3.66
CA ALA A 71 7.28 -10.74 4.29
C ALA A 71 7.87 -11.77 3.32
N LYS A 72 7.01 -12.52 2.64
CA LYS A 72 7.43 -13.50 1.63
C LYS A 72 8.18 -12.85 0.47
N TYR A 73 7.68 -11.73 -0.06
CA TYR A 73 8.32 -11.01 -1.15
C TYR A 73 9.73 -10.54 -0.80
N ASN A 74 9.92 -10.07 0.44
CA ASN A 74 11.23 -9.59 0.93
C ASN A 74 12.12 -10.71 1.50
N GLY A 75 11.68 -11.97 1.51
CA GLY A 75 12.44 -13.08 2.08
C GLY A 75 12.67 -13.00 3.59
N VAL A 76 11.79 -12.30 4.31
CA VAL A 76 11.84 -12.16 5.78
C VAL A 76 10.74 -12.96 6.45
N LYS A 77 10.90 -13.24 7.74
CA LYS A 77 9.95 -14.07 8.49
C LYS A 77 8.65 -13.32 8.81
N TYR A 78 8.73 -12.04 9.08
CA TYR A 78 7.60 -11.20 9.50
C TYR A 78 7.65 -9.84 8.83
N ALA A 79 6.48 -9.25 8.63
CA ALA A 79 6.28 -7.84 8.30
C ALA A 79 5.16 -7.29 9.18
N VAL A 80 5.21 -6.00 9.45
CA VAL A 80 4.21 -5.30 10.28
C VAL A 80 3.71 -4.09 9.51
N MET A 81 2.39 -4.03 9.32
CA MET A 81 1.74 -2.88 8.70
C MET A 81 1.63 -1.72 9.68
N VAL A 82 1.98 -0.53 9.23
CA VAL A 82 1.85 0.72 9.97
C VAL A 82 1.10 1.76 9.13
N ASN A 83 0.67 2.85 9.75
CA ASN A 83 -0.18 3.87 9.11
C ASN A 83 0.57 4.81 8.16
N SER A 84 1.89 4.86 8.21
CA SER A 84 2.70 5.73 7.35
C SER A 84 4.17 5.30 7.29
N GLY A 85 4.91 5.78 6.27
CA GLY A 85 6.35 5.59 6.18
C GLY A 85 7.11 6.22 7.36
N SER A 86 6.66 7.36 7.85
CA SER A 86 7.24 8.00 9.05
C SER A 86 7.11 7.11 10.28
N SER A 87 5.95 6.47 10.47
CA SER A 87 5.74 5.50 11.55
C SER A 87 6.60 4.24 11.36
N ALA A 88 6.81 3.80 10.12
CA ALA A 88 7.70 2.69 9.83
C ALA A 88 9.15 2.99 10.22
N ASN A 89 9.64 4.17 9.85
CA ASN A 89 10.98 4.62 10.22
C ASN A 89 11.14 4.75 11.74
N LEU A 90 10.16 5.37 12.41
CA LEU A 90 10.17 5.49 13.86
C LEU A 90 10.20 4.12 14.54
N LEU A 91 9.37 3.18 14.08
CA LEU A 91 9.34 1.83 14.64
C LEU A 91 10.65 1.09 14.39
N ALA A 92 11.23 1.18 13.20
CA ALA A 92 12.50 0.56 12.86
C ALA A 92 13.63 1.06 13.78
N LEU A 93 13.76 2.38 13.97
CA LEU A 93 14.75 2.98 14.86
C LEU A 93 14.49 2.58 16.32
N SER A 94 13.23 2.56 16.75
CA SER A 94 12.88 2.14 18.12
C SER A 94 13.25 0.69 18.40
N VAL A 95 13.08 -0.22 17.42
CA VAL A 95 13.49 -1.61 17.54
C VAL A 95 15.01 -1.74 17.62
N LEU A 96 15.76 -1.00 16.79
CA LEU A 96 17.21 -1.05 16.79
C LEU A 96 17.83 -0.53 18.10
N SER A 97 17.19 0.47 18.73
CA SER A 97 17.60 1.03 20.03
C SER A 97 17.04 0.29 21.24
N HIS A 98 16.17 -0.71 21.05
CA HIS A 98 15.57 -1.47 22.14
C HIS A 98 16.64 -2.16 23.00
N PRO A 99 16.52 -2.20 24.34
CA PRO A 99 17.53 -2.79 25.24
C PRO A 99 17.94 -4.22 24.92
N THR A 100 17.03 -5.04 24.35
CA THR A 100 17.35 -6.43 23.97
C THR A 100 18.07 -6.53 22.63
N VAL A 101 17.96 -5.55 21.76
CA VAL A 101 18.57 -5.53 20.42
C VAL A 101 19.92 -4.78 20.45
N LYS A 102 19.95 -3.60 21.04
CA LYS A 102 21.15 -2.75 21.25
C LYS A 102 22.05 -2.59 20.01
N LYS A 103 21.44 -2.44 18.84
CA LYS A 103 22.20 -2.23 17.59
C LYS A 103 22.65 -0.79 17.40
N ILE A 104 21.88 0.17 17.94
CA ILE A 104 22.24 1.59 17.95
C ILE A 104 22.09 2.15 19.37
N GLN A 105 22.95 3.12 19.70
CA GLN A 105 23.01 3.78 20.99
C GLN A 105 22.95 5.30 20.83
N ARG A 106 22.79 6.00 21.94
CA ARG A 106 22.81 7.47 21.93
C ARG A 106 24.17 7.97 21.45
N GLY A 107 24.16 8.78 20.40
CA GLY A 107 25.37 9.33 19.77
C GLY A 107 25.78 8.63 18.48
N ASP A 108 25.18 7.49 18.15
CA ASP A 108 25.38 6.85 16.85
C ASP A 108 24.74 7.67 15.72
N GLU A 109 25.42 7.71 14.58
CA GLU A 109 24.99 8.46 13.41
C GLU A 109 24.20 7.58 12.45
N ILE A 110 23.17 8.16 11.83
CA ILE A 110 22.35 7.51 10.81
C ILE A 110 22.35 8.36 9.55
N ILE A 111 22.72 7.75 8.43
CA ILE A 111 22.70 8.42 7.13
C ILE A 111 21.28 8.28 6.54
N THR A 112 20.69 9.39 6.17
CA THR A 112 19.39 9.45 5.48
C THR A 112 19.54 10.21 4.17
N PRO A 113 18.70 9.90 3.15
CA PRO A 113 18.69 10.67 1.90
C PRO A 113 18.18 12.09 2.11
#